data_ed0a57542624c1534b200429fb349d52
#
_entry.id   ed0a57542624c1534b200429fb349d52
#
_cell.length_a   1.000
_cell.length_b   1.000
_cell.length_c   1.000
_cell.angle_alpha   90.00
_cell.angle_beta   90.00
_cell.angle_gamma   90.00
#
_symmetry.space_group_name_H-M   'P 1'
#
loop_
_entity.id
_entity.type
_entity.pdbx_description
1 polymer ?
#
loop_
_entity_poly.entity_id
_entity_poly.type
_entity_poly.pdbx_seq_one_letter_code
_entity_poly.pdbx_strand_id
1 'polypeptide(L)'
;MITSTANSQVKQAAALAKRAKARKETGLFIAEGPKMFKEAPKDWVEKVYISETYLEKEPAAAEGYSFEVVTDEVMKAMADTQT
;
A
#
# COMPACT_ATOMS: atom_id res chain seq x y z
N MET A 1 -4.63 4.05 12.31
CA MET A 1 -4.34 4.83 11.10
C MET A 1 -2.90 5.32 11.12
N ILE A 2 -2.22 5.25 9.98
CA ILE A 2 -0.85 5.74 9.86
C ILE A 2 -0.88 7.19 9.42
N THR A 3 -0.32 8.06 10.23
CA THR A 3 -0.32 9.50 9.97
C THR A 3 1.06 10.09 9.71
N SER A 4 2.10 9.30 9.91
CA SER A 4 3.48 9.78 9.75
C SER A 4 4.19 9.09 8.59
N THR A 5 4.85 9.87 7.74
CA THR A 5 5.66 9.33 6.65
C THR A 5 6.93 8.67 7.18
N ALA A 6 7.27 8.88 8.44
CA ALA A 6 8.42 8.24 9.07
C ALA A 6 8.10 6.86 9.64
N ASN A 7 6.85 6.42 9.57
CA ASN A 7 6.44 5.10 10.04
C ASN A 7 7.21 4.01 9.32
N SER A 8 7.64 2.98 10.04
CA SER A 8 8.44 1.90 9.45
C SER A 8 7.71 1.16 8.33
N GLN A 9 6.39 1.01 8.44
CA GLN A 9 5.61 0.36 7.39
C GLN A 9 5.61 1.19 6.10
N VAL A 10 5.56 2.52 6.24
CA VAL A 10 5.62 3.41 5.08
C VAL A 10 6.98 3.32 4.41
N LYS A 11 8.04 3.29 5.22
CA LYS A 11 9.40 3.17 4.68
C LYS A 11 9.60 1.83 3.98
N GLN A 12 9.06 0.77 4.54
CA GLN A 12 9.16 -0.55 3.92
C GLN A 12 8.41 -0.60 2.58
N ALA A 13 7.21 -0.04 2.53
CA ALA A 13 6.44 0.00 1.30
C ALA A 13 7.18 0.80 0.22
N ALA A 14 7.75 1.94 0.60
CA ALA A 14 8.52 2.76 -0.33
C ALA A 14 9.75 2.02 -0.85
N ALA A 15 10.42 1.27 0.02
CA ALA A 15 11.59 0.48 -0.37
C ALA A 15 11.19 -0.63 -1.35
N LEU A 16 10.07 -1.30 -1.12
CA LEU A 16 9.57 -2.33 -2.04
C LEU A 16 9.26 -1.76 -3.41
N ALA A 17 8.75 -0.53 -3.45
CA ALA A 17 8.42 0.11 -4.71
C ALA A 17 9.67 0.55 -5.48
N LYS A 18 10.72 0.97 -4.76
CA LYS A 18 11.90 1.55 -5.39
C LYS A 18 13.03 0.57 -5.63
N ARG A 19 13.18 -0.44 -4.79
CA ARG A 19 14.39 -1.27 -4.78
C ARG A 19 14.11 -2.71 -5.14
N ALA A 20 14.70 -3.17 -6.22
CA ALA A 20 14.59 -4.57 -6.62
C ALA A 20 15.14 -5.50 -5.54
N LYS A 21 16.21 -5.07 -4.85
CA LYS A 21 16.81 -5.87 -3.80
C LYS A 21 15.83 -6.13 -2.66
N ALA A 22 15.07 -5.12 -2.25
CA ALA A 22 14.08 -5.29 -1.19
C ALA A 22 13.00 -6.29 -1.60
N ARG A 23 12.55 -6.21 -2.85
CA ARG A 23 11.56 -7.16 -3.37
C ARG A 23 12.11 -8.59 -3.40
N LYS A 24 13.36 -8.73 -3.79
CA LYS A 24 14.00 -10.03 -3.88
C LYS A 24 14.20 -10.66 -2.51
N GLU A 25 14.63 -9.87 -1.54
CA GLU A 25 14.89 -10.38 -0.19
C GLU A 25 13.61 -10.75 0.56
N THR A 26 12.53 -10.02 0.34
CA THR A 26 11.29 -10.25 1.06
C THR A 26 10.31 -11.13 0.31
N GLY A 27 10.47 -11.26 -0.99
CA GLY A 27 9.49 -11.95 -1.83
C GLY A 27 8.22 -11.14 -2.03
N LEU A 28 8.23 -9.87 -1.68
CA LEU A 28 7.07 -8.99 -1.77
C LEU A 28 7.25 -7.94 -2.85
N PHE A 29 6.16 -7.42 -3.36
CA PHE A 29 6.19 -6.30 -4.28
C PHE A 29 4.95 -5.44 -4.07
N ILE A 30 4.99 -4.24 -4.62
CA ILE A 30 3.91 -3.27 -4.48
C ILE A 30 3.07 -3.24 -5.75
N ALA A 31 1.76 -3.31 -5.58
CA ALA A 31 0.82 -3.06 -6.66
C ALA A 31 0.01 -1.82 -6.29
N GLU A 32 -0.02 -0.84 -7.15
CA GLU A 32 -0.70 0.41 -6.90
C GLU A 32 -1.99 0.54 -7.69
N GLY A 33 -2.97 1.18 -7.07
CA GLY A 33 -4.21 1.54 -7.71
C GLY A 33 -5.31 0.50 -7.58
N PRO A 34 -6.57 0.96 -7.68
CA PRO A 34 -7.71 0.07 -7.49
C PRO A 34 -7.78 -1.07 -8.51
N LYS A 35 -7.38 -0.79 -9.74
CA LYS A 35 -7.43 -1.81 -10.78
C LYS A 35 -6.47 -2.96 -10.50
N MET A 36 -5.22 -2.62 -10.16
CA MET A 36 -4.22 -3.62 -9.84
C MET A 36 -4.63 -4.43 -8.61
N PHE A 37 -5.18 -3.76 -7.62
CA PHE A 37 -5.65 -4.41 -6.42
C PHE A 37 -6.77 -5.41 -6.72
N LYS A 38 -7.72 -5.02 -7.54
CA LYS A 38 -8.85 -5.88 -7.88
C LYS A 38 -8.44 -7.09 -8.71
N GLU A 39 -7.40 -6.95 -9.53
CA GLU A 39 -6.92 -8.03 -10.37
C GLU A 39 -5.98 -8.98 -9.64
N ALA A 40 -5.40 -8.57 -8.52
CA ALA A 40 -4.47 -9.40 -7.78
C ALA A 40 -5.21 -10.57 -7.12
N PRO A 41 -4.68 -11.81 -7.23
CA PRO A 41 -5.26 -12.92 -6.50
C PRO A 41 -5.23 -12.64 -5.00
N LYS A 42 -6.32 -12.94 -4.32
CA LYS A 42 -6.43 -12.64 -2.89
C LYS A 42 -5.32 -13.27 -2.07
N ASP A 43 -4.92 -14.48 -2.43
CA ASP A 43 -3.87 -15.19 -1.71
C ASP A 43 -2.50 -14.52 -1.81
N TRP A 44 -2.32 -13.65 -2.79
CA TRP A 44 -1.06 -12.93 -2.99
C TRP A 44 -1.00 -11.64 -2.22
N VAL A 45 -2.14 -11.18 -1.71
CA VAL A 45 -2.21 -9.90 -1.01
C VAL A 45 -1.90 -10.12 0.47
N GLU A 46 -0.77 -9.60 0.93
CA GLU A 46 -0.42 -9.70 2.34
C GLU A 46 -1.04 -8.59 3.15
N LYS A 47 -1.03 -7.39 2.63
CA LYS A 47 -1.58 -6.24 3.34
C LYS A 47 -2.02 -5.17 2.36
N VAL A 48 -3.06 -4.47 2.72
CA VAL A 48 -3.60 -3.37 1.92
C VAL A 48 -3.41 -2.08 2.68
N TYR A 49 -2.92 -1.05 2.01
CA TYR A 49 -2.88 0.30 2.54
C TYR A 49 -3.89 1.13 1.77
N ILE A 50 -4.79 1.77 2.48
CA ILE A 50 -5.88 2.51 1.85
C ILE A 50 -5.93 3.93 2.43
N SER A 51 -6.07 4.92 1.55
CA SER A 51 -6.18 6.29 2.03
C SER A 51 -7.54 6.52 2.66
N GLU A 52 -7.60 7.44 3.63
CA GLU A 52 -8.86 7.76 4.29
C GLU A 52 -9.89 8.29 3.30
N THR A 53 -9.47 9.07 2.33
CA THR A 53 -10.39 9.61 1.31
C THR A 53 -10.99 8.51 0.46
N TYR A 54 -10.15 7.56 0.02
CA TYR A 54 -10.63 6.46 -0.79
C TYR A 54 -11.56 5.55 0.02
N LEU A 55 -11.25 5.33 1.28
CA LEU A 55 -12.09 4.50 2.14
C LEU A 55 -13.47 5.12 2.33
N GLU A 56 -13.54 6.44 2.40
CA GLU A 56 -14.83 7.12 2.49
C GLU A 56 -15.69 6.89 1.24
N LYS A 57 -15.06 6.85 0.08
CA LYS A 57 -15.76 6.63 -1.18
C LYS A 57 -16.14 5.18 -1.38
N GLU A 58 -15.32 4.28 -0.93
CA GLU A 58 -15.51 2.85 -1.13
C GLU A 58 -15.26 2.12 0.19
N PRO A 59 -16.24 2.17 1.13
CA PRO A 59 -16.03 1.58 2.46
C PRO A 59 -15.74 0.09 2.46
N ALA A 60 -16.18 -0.63 1.44
CA ALA A 60 -15.96 -2.07 1.35
C ALA A 60 -14.73 -2.45 0.54
N ALA A 61 -13.93 -1.47 0.09
CA ALA A 61 -12.83 -1.75 -0.82
C ALA A 61 -11.81 -2.74 -0.26
N ALA A 62 -11.53 -2.67 1.03
CA ALA A 62 -10.55 -3.56 1.67
C ALA A 62 -11.19 -4.66 2.51
N GLU A 63 -12.49 -4.86 2.36
CA GLU A 63 -13.20 -5.86 3.15
C GLU A 63 -12.67 -7.26 2.83
N GLY A 64 -12.38 -8.02 3.88
CA GLY A 64 -11.82 -9.35 3.71
C GLY A 64 -10.31 -9.38 3.62
N TYR A 65 -9.64 -8.24 3.69
CA TYR A 65 -8.19 -8.15 3.66
C TYR A 65 -7.66 -7.56 4.96
N SER A 66 -6.42 -7.85 5.25
CA SER A 66 -5.72 -7.17 6.34
C SER A 66 -5.35 -5.78 5.80
N PHE A 67 -5.89 -4.74 6.38
CA PHE A 67 -5.64 -3.40 5.85
C PHE A 67 -5.28 -2.40 6.92
N GLU A 68 -4.66 -1.33 6.49
CA GLU A 68 -4.28 -0.22 7.34
C GLU A 68 -4.71 1.07 6.65
N VAL A 69 -5.40 1.94 7.38
CA VAL A 69 -5.80 3.23 6.83
C VAL A 69 -4.64 4.21 6.99
N VAL A 70 -4.36 4.95 5.95
CA VAL A 70 -3.29 5.95 5.96
C VAL A 70 -3.90 7.29 5.56
N THR A 71 -3.25 8.38 5.99
CA THR A 71 -3.67 9.71 5.56
C THR A 71 -3.34 9.88 4.08
N ASP A 72 -3.99 10.86 3.44
CA ASP A 72 -3.71 11.13 2.03
C ASP A 72 -2.25 11.54 1.83
N GLU A 73 -1.67 12.25 2.81
CA GLU A 73 -0.26 12.63 2.76
C GLU A 73 0.63 11.40 2.78
N VAL A 74 0.34 10.45 3.67
CA VAL A 74 1.10 9.21 3.77
C VAL A 74 0.95 8.39 2.49
N MET A 75 -0.26 8.30 1.96
CA MET A 75 -0.50 7.57 0.72
C MET A 75 0.31 8.16 -0.43
N LYS A 76 0.35 9.48 -0.51
CA LYS A 76 1.14 10.16 -1.53
C LYS A 76 2.63 9.85 -1.39
N ALA A 77 3.13 9.83 -0.16
CA ALA A 77 4.53 9.51 0.09
C ALA A 77 4.85 8.06 -0.29
N MET A 78 3.94 7.14 -0.02
CA MET A 78 4.13 5.72 -0.38
C MET A 78 4.08 5.50 -1.88
N ALA A 79 3.19 6.20 -2.56
CA ALA A 79 3.00 6.04 -4.00
C ALA A 79 3.99 6.87 -4.83
N ASP A 80 4.59 7.88 -4.24
CA ASP A 80 5.48 8.79 -4.96
C ASP A 80 6.86 8.19 -5.12
N THR A 81 6.92 7.16 -5.92
CA THR A 81 8.17 6.49 -6.24
C THR A 81 8.68 6.91 -7.60
N GLN A 82 7.94 7.76 -8.20
CA GLN A 82 8.26 8.26 -9.51
C GLN A 82 9.33 9.26 -9.44
N THR A 83 10.08 9.34 -10.28
CA THR A 83 10.99 10.49 -10.34
C THR A 83 11.78 10.43 -11.56
#